data_22d0c6a23907410798a79525bf9d1e30
#
_entry.id   22d0c6a23907410798a79525bf9d1e30
#
_cell.length_a   1.000
_cell.length_b   1.000
_cell.length_c   1.000
_cell.angle_alpha   90.00
_cell.angle_beta   90.00
_cell.angle_gamma   90.00
#
_symmetry.space_group_name_H-M   'P 1'
#
loop_
_entity.id
_entity.type
_entity.pdbx_description
1 polymer ?
#
loop_
_entity_poly.entity_id
_entity_poly.type
_entity_poly.pdbx_seq_one_letter_code
_entity_poly.pdbx_strand_id
1 'polypeptide(L)' 'MKAFAENLKALIGETSISEFARKVDIPQQTISRYLLCQREITLSNLCKIADYFDEDIDFLIGRKD' A
#
# COMPACT_ATOMS: atom_id res chain seq x y z
N MET A 1 4.05 5.60 9.61
CA MET A 1 3.26 5.18 8.42
C MET A 1 1.93 4.52 8.78
N LYS A 2 1.39 4.88 9.91
CA LYS A 2 0.14 4.26 10.38
C LYS A 2 -1.03 4.57 9.45
N ALA A 3 -1.18 5.82 9.02
CA ALA A 3 -2.27 6.19 8.12
C ALA A 3 -2.18 5.47 6.79
N PHE A 4 -0.97 5.34 6.25
CA PHE A 4 -0.78 4.59 5.01
C PHE A 4 -1.16 3.12 5.20
N ALA A 5 -0.73 2.50 6.30
CA ALA A 5 -1.04 1.10 6.56
C ALA A 5 -2.55 0.88 6.65
N GLU A 6 -3.26 1.76 7.34
CA GLU A 6 -4.71 1.66 7.47
C GLU A 6 -5.41 1.84 6.13
N ASN A 7 -4.99 2.83 5.34
CA ASN A 7 -5.57 3.07 4.03
C ASN A 7 -5.29 1.90 3.08
N LEU A 8 -4.07 1.38 3.09
CA LEU A 8 -3.71 0.26 2.25
C LEU A 8 -4.54 -0.98 2.61
N LYS A 9 -4.70 -1.24 3.90
CA LYS A 9 -5.50 -2.38 4.36
C LYS A 9 -6.94 -2.26 3.88
N ALA A 10 -7.51 -1.07 3.96
CA ALA A 10 -8.89 -0.82 3.52
C ALA A 10 -9.02 -1.03 2.01
N LEU A 11 -8.04 -0.56 1.23
CA LEU A 11 -8.09 -0.70 -0.23
C LEU A 11 -7.90 -2.13 -0.70
N ILE A 12 -7.03 -2.89 -0.02
CA ILE A 12 -6.83 -4.31 -0.34
C ILE A 12 -8.12 -5.09 -0.05
N GLY A 13 -8.79 -4.73 1.05
CA GLY A 13 -10.05 -5.38 1.43
C GLY A 13 -9.88 -6.87 1.64
N GLU A 14 -10.68 -7.66 0.92
CA GLU A 14 -10.69 -9.11 1.05
C GLU A 14 -9.73 -9.81 0.09
N THR A 15 -9.07 -9.07 -0.78
CA THR A 15 -8.07 -9.64 -1.69
C THR A 15 -6.90 -10.16 -0.86
N SER A 16 -6.37 -11.32 -1.21
CA SER A 16 -5.21 -11.85 -0.49
C SER A 16 -3.99 -10.96 -0.72
N ILE A 17 -3.13 -10.88 0.30
CA ILE A 17 -1.91 -10.08 0.20
C ILE A 17 -1.01 -10.61 -0.91
N SER A 18 -0.93 -11.93 -1.08
CA SER A 18 -0.09 -12.49 -2.13
C SER A 18 -0.60 -12.14 -3.52
N GLU A 19 -1.91 -12.13 -3.72
CA GLU A 19 -2.48 -11.75 -5.01
C GLU A 19 -2.26 -10.27 -5.28
N PHE A 20 -2.49 -9.41 -4.28
CA PHE A 20 -2.24 -7.98 -4.42
C PHE A 20 -0.77 -7.70 -4.73
N ALA A 21 0.15 -8.34 -4.00
CA ALA A 21 1.59 -8.14 -4.21
C ALA A 21 1.99 -8.49 -5.63
N ARG A 22 1.45 -9.58 -6.17
CA ARG A 22 1.73 -9.99 -7.54
C ARG A 22 1.23 -8.94 -8.53
N LYS A 23 0.06 -8.38 -8.30
CA LYS A 23 -0.54 -7.40 -9.22
C LYS A 23 0.21 -6.08 -9.24
N VAL A 24 0.77 -5.65 -8.10
CA VAL A 24 1.52 -4.39 -8.04
C VAL A 24 3.03 -4.61 -8.23
N ASP A 25 3.46 -5.86 -8.39
CA ASP A 25 4.87 -6.20 -8.60
C ASP A 25 5.75 -5.75 -7.43
N ILE A 26 5.30 -6.02 -6.21
CA ILE A 26 6.03 -5.76 -4.99
C ILE A 26 6.04 -7.06 -4.18
N PRO A 27 7.18 -7.49 -3.63
CA PRO A 27 7.23 -8.74 -2.87
C PRO A 27 6.20 -8.77 -1.74
N GLN A 28 5.59 -9.92 -1.54
CA GLN A 28 4.56 -10.08 -0.51
C GLN A 28 5.08 -9.72 0.88
N GLN A 29 6.31 -10.10 1.20
CA GLN A 29 6.91 -9.76 2.49
C GLN A 29 6.99 -8.25 2.69
N THR A 30 7.29 -7.53 1.62
CA THR A 30 7.37 -6.07 1.68
C THR A 30 6.00 -5.47 1.97
N ILE A 31 4.96 -5.97 1.30
CA ILE A 31 3.59 -5.51 1.55
C ILE A 31 3.19 -5.79 3.00
N SER A 32 3.51 -6.98 3.51
CA SER A 32 3.19 -7.33 4.89
C SER A 32 3.86 -6.38 5.88
N ARG A 33 5.12 -6.00 5.62
CA ARG A 33 5.83 -5.06 6.49
C ARG A 33 5.22 -3.67 6.45
N TYR A 34 4.72 -3.24 5.30
CA TYR A 34 4.00 -1.97 5.22
C TYR A 34 2.75 -2.00 6.09
N LEU A 35 1.98 -3.09 6.01
CA LEU A 35 0.75 -3.22 6.79
C LEU A 35 1.00 -3.26 8.30
N LEU A 36 2.16 -3.79 8.69
CA LEU A 36 2.55 -3.87 10.10
C LEU A 36 3.33 -2.64 10.57
N CYS A 37 3.49 -1.65 9.73
CA CYS A 37 4.26 -0.43 10.02
C CYS A 37 5.72 -0.73 10.38
N GLN A 38 6.28 -1.80 9.82
CA GLN A 38 7.65 -2.21 10.10
C GLN A 38 8.64 -1.66 9.09
N ARG A 39 8.17 -1.02 8.04
CA ARG A 39 9.03 -0.48 6.99
C ARG A 39 8.34 0.70 6.32
N GLU A 40 9.12 1.73 6.04
CA GLU A 40 8.63 2.87 5.27
C GLU A 40 8.59 2.50 3.79
N ILE A 41 7.57 2.99 3.10
CA ILE A 41 7.43 2.72 1.67
C ILE A 41 8.34 3.63 0.88
N THR A 42 8.97 3.07 -0.18
CA THR A 42 9.74 3.88 -1.12
C THR A 42 8.79 4.64 -2.03
N LEU A 43 9.26 5.75 -2.61
CA LEU A 43 8.44 6.51 -3.54
C LEU A 43 8.04 5.66 -4.74
N SER A 44 8.96 4.83 -5.25
CA SER A 44 8.67 3.94 -6.37
C SER A 44 7.51 3.00 -6.06
N ASN A 45 7.54 2.35 -4.90
CA ASN A 45 6.49 1.42 -4.53
C ASN A 45 5.18 2.15 -4.21
N LEU A 46 5.27 3.34 -3.63
CA LEU A 46 4.08 4.15 -3.38
C LEU A 46 3.37 4.50 -4.69
N CYS A 47 4.13 4.88 -5.71
CA CYS A 47 3.55 5.17 -7.03
C CYS A 47 2.89 3.92 -7.65
N LYS A 48 3.52 2.76 -7.52
CA LYS A 48 2.93 1.51 -8.01
C LYS A 48 1.57 1.24 -7.38
N ILE A 49 1.47 1.43 -6.08
CA ILE A 49 0.22 1.20 -5.35
C ILE A 49 -0.83 2.25 -5.72
N ALA A 50 -0.43 3.51 -5.77
CA ALA A 50 -1.34 4.60 -6.14
C ALA A 50 -1.90 4.39 -7.54
N ASP A 51 -1.05 4.02 -8.49
CA ASP A 51 -1.48 3.78 -9.87
C ASP A 51 -2.43 2.60 -9.95
N TYR A 52 -2.15 1.53 -9.20
CA TYR A 52 -3.00 0.35 -9.22
C TYR A 52 -4.42 0.64 -8.75
N PHE A 53 -4.56 1.46 -7.70
CA PHE A 53 -5.86 1.82 -7.16
C PHE A 53 -6.44 3.09 -7.78
N ASP A 54 -5.67 3.77 -8.64
CA ASP A 54 -6.05 5.08 -9.20
C ASP A 54 -6.36 6.06 -8.07
N GLU A 55 -5.50 6.10 -7.07
CA GLU A 55 -5.66 6.95 -5.90
C GLU A 55 -4.59 8.02 -5.81
N ASP A 56 -4.95 9.11 -5.13
CA ASP A 56 -4.03 10.21 -4.85
C ASP A 56 -3.02 9.78 -3.78
N ILE A 57 -1.74 10.05 -4.02
CA ILE A 57 -0.69 9.72 -3.07
C ILE A 57 -0.93 10.41 -1.72
N ASP A 58 -1.35 11.67 -1.73
CA ASP A 58 -1.62 12.40 -0.49
C ASP A 58 -2.72 11.72 0.33
N PHE A 59 -3.73 11.19 -0.34
CA PHE A 59 -4.77 10.42 0.34
C PHE A 59 -4.19 9.17 0.99
N LEU A 60 -3.38 8.42 0.22
CA LEU A 60 -2.81 7.16 0.71
C LEU A 60 -1.97 7.35 1.97
N ILE A 61 -1.20 8.42 2.04
CA ILE A 61 -0.32 8.64 3.18
C ILE A 61 -0.98 9.44 4.30
N GLY A 62 -2.27 9.75 4.13
CA GLY A 62 -3.03 10.41 5.20
C GLY A 62 -2.86 11.91 5.28
N ARG A 63 -2.38 12.56 4.22
CA ARG A 63 -2.22 14.02 4.19
C ARG A 63 -3.44 14.74 3.62
N LYS A 64 -4.39 13.97 3.10
CA LYS A 64 -5.58 14.52 2.46
C LYS A 64 -6.75 13.59 2.75
N ASP A 65 -7.90 14.14 3.07
CA ASP A 65 -9.12 13.39 3.35
C ASP A 65 -9.75 12.77 2.11
#